data_1a9a5fb9917b9b5f75a258aa7933fadc
#
_entry.id   1a9a5fb9917b9b5f75a258aa7933fadc
#
_cell.length_a   1.000
_cell.length_b   1.000
_cell.length_c   1.000
_cell.angle_alpha   90.00
_cell.angle_beta   90.00
_cell.angle_gamma   90.00
#
_symmetry.space_group_name_H-M   'P 1'
#
loop_
_entity.id
_entity.type
_entity.pdbx_description
1 polymer ?
#
loop_
_entity_poly.entity_id
_entity_poly.type
_entity_poly.pdbx_seq_one_letter_code
_entity_poly.pdbx_strand_id
1 'polypeptide(L)' 'MKVSYKKLWVILAHKEISKADLRKNTGISPTTFTKINRNEIVALTVLIKICLYLDCEIGDIIEIVRD' A
#
# COMPACT_ATOMS: atom_id res chain seq x y z
N MET A 1 8.63 -4.56 15.93
CA MET A 1 7.37 -4.71 15.19
C MET A 1 7.52 -4.13 13.81
N LYS A 2 7.22 -4.91 12.79
CA LYS A 2 7.38 -4.50 11.40
C LYS A 2 6.16 -4.85 10.58
N VAL A 3 5.98 -4.15 9.49
CA VAL A 3 4.93 -4.45 8.52
C VAL A 3 5.54 -4.66 7.14
N SER A 4 4.83 -5.35 6.27
CA SER A 4 5.26 -5.57 4.89
C SER A 4 4.11 -5.22 3.96
N TYR A 5 4.42 -4.54 2.87
CA TYR A 5 3.45 -4.20 1.82
C TYR A 5 3.67 -5.06 0.57
N LYS A 6 4.35 -6.19 0.73
CA LYS A 6 4.62 -7.08 -0.39
C LYS A 6 3.34 -7.50 -1.11
N LYS A 7 2.28 -7.77 -0.35
CA LYS A 7 0.99 -8.15 -0.93
C LYS A 7 0.41 -7.06 -1.82
N LEU A 8 0.63 -5.79 -1.43
CA LEU A 8 0.18 -4.65 -2.23
C LEU A 8 0.86 -4.66 -3.59
N TRP A 9 2.17 -4.89 -3.62
CA TRP A 9 2.91 -4.90 -4.89
C TRP A 9 2.46 -6.06 -5.78
N VAL A 10 2.12 -7.20 -5.19
CA VAL A 10 1.59 -8.34 -5.94
C VAL A 10 0.25 -7.99 -6.59
N ILE A 11 -0.64 -7.32 -5.85
CA ILE A 11 -1.93 -6.89 -6.39
C ILE A 11 -1.74 -5.92 -7.57
N LEU A 12 -0.83 -4.96 -7.42
CA LEU A 12 -0.55 -4.00 -8.49
C LEU A 12 -0.04 -4.72 -9.73
N ALA A 13 0.83 -5.71 -9.55
CA ALA A 13 1.35 -6.49 -10.67
C ALA A 13 0.23 -7.23 -11.39
N HIS A 14 -0.67 -7.86 -10.65
CA HIS A 14 -1.81 -8.57 -11.23
C HIS A 14 -2.76 -7.65 -11.98
N LYS A 15 -2.97 -6.45 -11.48
CA LYS A 15 -3.88 -5.50 -12.11
C LYS A 15 -3.18 -4.62 -13.14
N GLU A 16 -1.89 -4.81 -13.32
CA GLU A 16 -1.08 -4.02 -14.26
C GLU A 16 -1.15 -2.51 -13.94
N ILE A 17 -1.15 -2.18 -12.66
CA ILE A 17 -1.15 -0.80 -12.17
C ILE A 17 0.25 -0.46 -11.69
N SER A 18 0.81 0.66 -12.18
CA SER A 18 2.12 1.09 -11.73
C SER A 18 2.04 1.76 -10.36
N LYS A 19 3.17 1.83 -9.64
CA LYS A 19 3.24 2.54 -8.38
C LYS A 19 2.91 4.02 -8.57
N ALA A 20 3.32 4.60 -9.69
CA ALA A 20 3.01 5.99 -10.00
C ALA A 20 1.51 6.21 -10.15
N ASP A 21 0.81 5.29 -10.81
CA ASP A 21 -0.64 5.37 -10.97
C ASP A 21 -1.34 5.23 -9.63
N LEU A 22 -0.88 4.32 -8.79
CA LEU A 22 -1.44 4.16 -7.45
C LEU A 22 -1.33 5.46 -6.66
N ARG A 23 -0.15 6.06 -6.64
CA ARG A 23 0.09 7.31 -5.91
C ARG A 23 -0.78 8.44 -6.46
N LYS A 24 -0.84 8.56 -7.77
CA LYS A 24 -1.59 9.62 -8.45
C LYS A 24 -3.09 9.50 -8.17
N ASN A 25 -3.64 8.30 -8.30
CA ASN A 25 -5.08 8.10 -8.21
C ASN A 25 -5.61 8.06 -6.77
N THR A 26 -4.74 7.80 -5.80
CA THR A 26 -5.12 7.80 -4.38
C THR A 26 -4.81 9.14 -3.70
N GLY A 27 -4.03 10.00 -4.34
CA GLY A 27 -3.65 11.28 -3.75
C GLY A 27 -2.67 11.16 -2.59
N ILE A 28 -1.98 10.04 -2.47
CA ILE A 28 -1.00 9.82 -1.39
C ILE A 28 0.22 10.73 -1.63
N SER A 29 0.68 11.41 -0.56
CA SER A 29 1.84 12.29 -0.68
C SER A 29 3.11 11.50 -0.99
N PRO A 30 4.10 12.13 -1.66
CA PRO A 30 5.37 11.45 -1.93
C PRO A 30 6.06 10.95 -0.67
N THR A 31 5.99 11.71 0.43
CA THR A 31 6.59 11.32 1.70
C THR A 31 5.97 10.04 2.24
N THR A 32 4.63 9.96 2.24
CA THR A 32 3.92 8.78 2.70
C THR A 32 4.21 7.59 1.79
N PHE A 33 4.25 7.81 0.48
CA PHE A 33 4.54 6.73 -0.45
C PHE A 33 5.95 6.18 -0.25
N THR A 34 6.91 7.04 0.06
CA THR A 34 8.28 6.62 0.38
C THR A 34 8.29 5.69 1.61
N LYS A 35 7.47 6.01 2.62
CA LYS A 35 7.35 5.14 3.81
C LYS A 35 6.81 3.78 3.43
N ILE A 36 5.82 3.72 2.55
CA ILE A 36 5.27 2.44 2.09
C ILE A 36 6.35 1.62 1.38
N ASN A 37 7.15 2.27 0.53
CA ASN A 37 8.26 1.60 -0.15
C ASN A 37 9.30 1.03 0.81
N ARG A 38 9.41 1.61 2.01
CA ARG A 38 10.37 1.16 3.03
C ARG A 38 9.74 0.23 4.06
N ASN A 39 8.50 -0.20 3.85
CA ASN A 39 7.76 -1.01 4.80
C ASN A 39 7.63 -0.34 6.17
N GLU A 40 7.45 0.96 6.18
CA GLU A 40 7.21 1.72 7.40
C GLU A 40 5.71 1.86 7.66
N ILE A 41 5.35 2.04 8.92
CA ILE A 41 3.95 2.19 9.31
C ILE A 41 3.42 3.54 8.84
N VAL A 42 2.25 3.52 8.20
CA VAL A 42 1.56 4.74 7.77
C VAL A 42 0.17 4.78 8.38
N ALA A 43 -0.50 5.93 8.28
CA ALA A 43 -1.83 6.10 8.84
C ALA A 43 -2.83 5.14 8.20
N LEU A 44 -3.77 4.64 9.00
CA LEU A 44 -4.80 3.74 8.51
C LEU A 44 -5.63 4.37 7.39
N THR A 45 -5.86 5.70 7.45
CA THR A 45 -6.59 6.41 6.40
C THR A 45 -5.94 6.27 5.04
N VAL A 46 -4.60 6.22 5.00
CA VAL A 46 -3.87 6.01 3.75
C VAL A 46 -4.14 4.61 3.20
N LEU A 47 -4.12 3.60 4.07
CA LEU A 47 -4.38 2.22 3.68
C LEU A 47 -5.82 2.05 3.18
N ILE A 48 -6.77 2.74 3.82
CA ILE A 48 -8.16 2.71 3.39
C ILE A 48 -8.31 3.27 1.98
N LYS A 49 -7.62 4.38 1.68
CA LYS A 49 -7.65 4.95 0.33
C LYS A 49 -7.15 3.96 -0.72
N ILE A 50 -6.08 3.26 -0.39
CA ILE A 50 -5.52 2.24 -1.29
C ILE A 50 -6.53 1.11 -1.50
N CYS A 51 -7.14 0.63 -0.42
CA CYS A 51 -8.11 -0.45 -0.49
C CYS A 51 -9.33 -0.07 -1.32
N LEU A 52 -9.82 1.16 -1.17
CA LEU A 52 -10.97 1.62 -1.96
C LEU A 52 -10.61 1.69 -3.43
N TYR A 53 -9.42 2.14 -3.76
CA TYR A 53 -8.96 2.24 -5.13
C TYR A 53 -8.80 0.85 -5.77
N LEU A 54 -8.28 -0.12 -5.01
CA LEU A 54 -8.03 -1.48 -5.51
C LEU A 54 -9.19 -2.45 -5.26
N ASP A 55 -10.24 -2.01 -4.58
CA ASP A 55 -11.40 -2.83 -4.23
C ASP A 55 -10.96 -4.09 -3.45
N CYS A 56 -10.26 -3.87 -2.35
CA CYS A 56 -9.74 -4.96 -1.52
C CYS A 56 -9.79 -4.58 -0.04
N GLU A 57 -9.37 -5.50 0.83
CA GLU A 57 -9.37 -5.31 2.28
C GLU A 57 -7.96 -4.98 2.78
N ILE A 58 -7.88 -4.47 4.01
CA ILE A 58 -6.59 -4.10 4.62
C ILE A 58 -5.64 -5.30 4.64
N GLY A 59 -6.13 -6.48 5.02
CA GLY A 59 -5.30 -7.68 5.08
C GLY A 59 -4.80 -8.16 3.73
N ASP A 60 -5.35 -7.64 2.64
CA ASP A 60 -4.89 -7.98 1.29
C ASP A 60 -3.65 -7.19 0.88
N ILE A 61 -3.35 -6.08 1.56
CA ILE A 61 -2.25 -5.20 1.17
C ILE A 61 -1.15 -5.09 2.22
N ILE A 62 -1.42 -5.46 3.47
CA ILE A 62 -0.45 -5.30 4.55
C ILE A 62 -0.37 -6.58 5.36
N GLU A 63 0.82 -6.85 5.87
CA GLU A 63 1.08 -8.03 6.68
C GLU A 63 1.97 -7.63 7.86
N ILE A 64 1.68 -8.18 9.03
CA ILE A 64 2.52 -7.98 10.20
C ILE A 64 3.66 -8.98 10.14
N VAL A 65 4.89 -8.48 10.18
CA VAL A 65 6.08 -9.32 10.17
C VAL A 65 6.50 -9.56 11.63
N ARG A 66 6.51 -10.82 12.02
CA ARG A 66 6.90 -11.21 13.38
C ARG A 66 8.31 -11.76 13.36
N ASP A 67 9.08 -11.33 14.36
CA ASP A 67 10.46 -11.82 14.53
C ASP A 67 10.48 -13.21 15.15
#